data_7cd70f14ee7d0b32d793c6db0c40804c
#
_entry.id   7cd70f14ee7d0b32d793c6db0c40804c
#
_cell.length_a   1.000
_cell.length_b   1.000
_cell.length_c   1.000
_cell.angle_alpha   90.00
_cell.angle_beta   90.00
_cell.angle_gamma   90.00
#
_symmetry.space_group_name_H-M   'P 1'
#
loop_
_entity.id
_entity.type
_entity.pdbx_description
1 polymer ?
#
loop_
_entity_poly.entity_id
_entity_poly.type
_entity_poly.pdbx_seq_one_letter_code
_entity_poly.pdbx_strand_id
1 'polypeptide(L)'
;MKIALLNDTHFGVRNDSPAFMDYQVDFYDNQFFPYLEENNINTLIHLGDVTDRRKFINFKTASVFREKFFKRLWDMKIDTHIIVGNHDTYYKNTNEVNSVTELFTTFDGKHEPWIYTGPKEVELGGCRMLFLPWICDDNYDDSIYAIDNSTAEICFGHLEIKGFEMMRGHYNDQGLEPSQFKRFEKVISGHFHKKSDDGHVYYLGSQYEMTWSDYKDPKGFHIFDTETRELERIVNPRRIHKKIYYNDKDQDYYKRDIKEYDKSLVKLFVSNKTDEDMFNAFVDRLQTQINIHELNIIEDNMSDVSSSVREDILEQGEDTLTFLGNYVDQIQTDLDRNKLKDFIKDVYTEASER
;
A
#
# COMPACT_ATOMS: atom_id res chain seq x y z
N MET A 1 -11.67 -24.39 1.00
CA MET A 1 -10.45 -24.05 1.78
C MET A 1 -10.32 -22.54 1.82
N LYS A 2 -10.03 -21.96 3.00
CA LYS A 2 -9.82 -20.51 3.14
C LYS A 2 -8.33 -20.17 3.04
N ILE A 3 -8.01 -19.16 2.24
CA ILE A 3 -6.65 -18.67 1.99
C ILE A 3 -6.60 -17.19 2.35
N ALA A 4 -5.63 -16.77 3.15
CA ALA A 4 -5.38 -15.37 3.41
C ALA A 4 -4.66 -14.72 2.23
N LEU A 5 -5.04 -13.50 1.88
CA LEU A 5 -4.41 -12.70 0.83
C LEU A 5 -3.84 -11.42 1.43
N LEU A 6 -2.57 -11.17 1.16
CA LEU A 6 -1.86 -9.92 1.41
C LEU A 6 -1.22 -9.43 0.11
N ASN A 7 -0.94 -8.14 0.04
CA ASN A 7 -0.25 -7.49 -1.07
C ASN A 7 0.36 -6.18 -0.59
N ASP A 8 1.33 -5.67 -1.32
CA ASP A 8 1.84 -4.30 -1.12
C ASP A 8 2.16 -4.01 0.36
N THR A 9 2.94 -4.89 1.00
CA THR A 9 3.32 -4.71 2.40
C THR A 9 4.38 -3.62 2.58
N HIS A 10 5.17 -3.36 1.55
CA HIS A 10 6.15 -2.27 1.49
C HIS A 10 6.95 -2.11 2.78
N PHE A 11 7.60 -3.18 3.22
CA PHE A 11 8.46 -3.11 4.40
C PHE A 11 9.60 -2.11 4.16
N GLY A 12 9.67 -1.09 5.02
CA GLY A 12 10.58 0.03 4.86
C GLY A 12 9.96 1.28 4.25
N VAL A 13 8.64 1.31 4.10
CA VAL A 13 7.88 2.46 3.60
C VAL A 13 8.24 3.76 4.33
N ARG A 14 8.15 4.87 3.62
CA ARG A 14 8.49 6.20 4.14
C ARG A 14 9.90 6.27 4.68
N ASN A 15 10.84 5.73 3.92
CA ASN A 15 12.27 5.80 4.21
C ASN A 15 12.65 5.13 5.54
N ASP A 16 12.10 3.91 5.76
CA ASP A 16 12.26 3.14 7.01
C ASP A 16 11.72 3.87 8.25
N SER A 17 10.63 4.61 8.10
CA SER A 17 10.05 5.38 9.19
C SER A 17 9.70 4.48 10.38
N PRO A 18 10.21 4.77 11.59
CA PRO A 18 9.85 4.01 12.79
C PRO A 18 8.35 4.02 13.09
N ALA A 19 7.67 5.13 12.82
CA ALA A 19 6.22 5.26 13.02
C ALA A 19 5.43 4.27 12.15
N PHE A 20 5.81 4.16 10.86
CA PHE A 20 5.18 3.20 9.95
C PHE A 20 5.55 1.76 10.29
N MET A 21 6.79 1.50 10.67
CA MET A 21 7.20 0.17 11.11
C MET A 21 6.41 -0.30 12.34
N ASP A 22 6.24 0.56 13.35
CA ASP A 22 5.45 0.25 14.54
C ASP A 22 3.96 0.04 14.19
N TYR A 23 3.42 0.83 13.28
CA TYR A 23 2.05 0.71 12.79
C TYR A 23 1.82 -0.60 12.03
N GLN A 24 2.75 -1.00 11.16
CA GLN A 24 2.71 -2.27 10.44
C GLN A 24 2.83 -3.46 11.39
N VAL A 25 3.79 -3.43 12.32
CA VAL A 25 3.95 -4.49 13.33
C VAL A 25 2.70 -4.64 14.19
N ASP A 26 2.09 -3.53 14.59
CA ASP A 26 0.85 -3.58 15.37
C ASP A 26 -0.32 -4.20 14.60
N PHE A 27 -0.43 -3.95 13.28
CA PHE A 27 -1.41 -4.63 12.43
C PHE A 27 -1.20 -6.15 12.43
N TYR A 28 0.05 -6.61 12.27
CA TYR A 28 0.35 -8.04 12.28
C TYR A 28 0.13 -8.67 13.65
N ASP A 29 0.59 -8.03 14.73
CA ASP A 29 0.50 -8.56 16.08
C ASP A 29 -0.93 -8.62 16.62
N ASN A 30 -1.79 -7.63 16.27
CA ASN A 30 -3.09 -7.45 16.91
C ASN A 30 -4.29 -7.72 15.99
N GLN A 31 -4.07 -7.89 14.68
CA GLN A 31 -5.17 -8.16 13.75
C GLN A 31 -4.91 -9.34 12.83
N PHE A 32 -3.85 -9.32 12.03
CA PHE A 32 -3.64 -10.30 10.98
C PHE A 32 -3.41 -11.71 11.54
N PHE A 33 -2.36 -11.90 12.35
CA PHE A 33 -2.06 -13.22 12.89
C PHE A 33 -3.11 -13.76 13.85
N PRO A 34 -3.70 -12.97 14.78
CA PRO A 34 -4.83 -13.43 15.58
C PRO A 34 -6.01 -13.91 14.74
N TYR A 35 -6.34 -13.18 13.65
CA TYR A 35 -7.41 -13.58 12.76
C TYR A 35 -7.13 -14.94 12.08
N LEU A 36 -5.89 -15.18 11.60
CA LEU A 36 -5.51 -16.47 11.01
C LEU A 36 -5.67 -17.61 12.03
N GLU A 37 -5.22 -17.40 13.26
CA GLU A 37 -5.27 -18.37 14.35
C GLU A 37 -6.72 -18.70 14.76
N GLU A 38 -7.55 -17.68 14.99
CA GLU A 38 -8.96 -17.82 15.36
C GLU A 38 -9.79 -18.53 14.28
N ASN A 39 -9.46 -18.34 13.01
CA ASN A 39 -10.18 -18.91 11.88
C ASN A 39 -9.52 -20.16 11.30
N ASN A 40 -8.44 -20.68 11.90
CA ASN A 40 -7.69 -21.85 11.44
C ASN A 40 -7.24 -21.72 9.98
N ILE A 41 -6.77 -20.55 9.56
CA ILE A 41 -6.25 -20.30 8.22
C ILE A 41 -4.75 -20.58 8.23
N ASN A 42 -4.31 -21.54 7.43
CA ASN A 42 -2.94 -22.02 7.37
C ASN A 42 -2.29 -21.85 5.99
N THR A 43 -2.87 -21.06 5.12
CA THR A 43 -2.33 -20.76 3.78
C THR A 43 -2.41 -19.27 3.52
N LEU A 44 -1.31 -18.69 3.05
CA LEU A 44 -1.17 -17.28 2.67
C LEU A 44 -0.69 -17.20 1.21
N ILE A 45 -1.35 -16.35 0.41
CA ILE A 45 -0.82 -15.86 -0.86
C ILE A 45 -0.50 -14.37 -0.69
N HIS A 46 0.76 -14.01 -0.90
CA HIS A 46 1.21 -12.63 -0.95
C HIS A 46 1.38 -12.19 -2.41
N LEU A 47 0.63 -11.18 -2.83
CA LEU A 47 0.53 -10.75 -4.22
C LEU A 47 1.58 -9.69 -4.61
N GLY A 48 2.77 -9.75 -4.03
CA GLY A 48 3.91 -8.91 -4.40
C GLY A 48 4.06 -7.61 -3.61
N ASP A 49 5.15 -6.92 -3.88
CA ASP A 49 5.61 -5.71 -3.20
C ASP A 49 5.74 -5.91 -1.68
N VAL A 50 6.58 -6.90 -1.34
CA VAL A 50 6.94 -7.20 0.06
C VAL A 50 7.80 -6.08 0.63
N THR A 51 8.79 -5.62 -0.14
CA THR A 51 9.70 -4.55 0.27
C THR A 51 9.39 -3.24 -0.47
N ASP A 52 9.68 -2.11 0.17
CA ASP A 52 9.37 -0.79 -0.38
C ASP A 52 10.35 -0.36 -1.49
N ARG A 53 11.61 -0.76 -1.39
CA ARG A 53 12.68 -0.30 -2.30
C ARG A 53 13.39 -1.45 -2.99
N ARG A 54 13.64 -1.27 -4.28
CA ARG A 54 14.25 -2.28 -5.16
C ARG A 54 15.67 -2.70 -4.79
N LYS A 55 16.53 -1.74 -4.46
CA LYS A 55 17.99 -1.95 -4.42
C LYS A 55 18.59 -2.16 -3.04
N PHE A 56 17.88 -1.81 -2.01
CA PHE A 56 18.37 -1.92 -0.64
C PHE A 56 17.25 -1.94 0.37
N ILE A 57 17.52 -2.52 1.52
CA ILE A 57 16.67 -2.48 2.70
C ILE A 57 17.51 -2.09 3.91
N ASN A 58 16.96 -1.32 4.83
CA ASN A 58 17.60 -1.04 6.10
C ASN A 58 17.70 -2.33 6.93
N PHE A 59 18.87 -2.61 7.52
CA PHE A 59 19.08 -3.81 8.32
C PHE A 59 18.12 -3.93 9.52
N LYS A 60 17.74 -2.82 10.15
CA LYS A 60 16.75 -2.83 11.22
C LYS A 60 15.38 -3.25 10.68
N THR A 61 14.96 -2.70 9.56
CA THR A 61 13.70 -3.06 8.88
C THR A 61 13.70 -4.54 8.50
N ALA A 62 14.74 -5.02 7.84
CA ALA A 62 14.88 -6.44 7.48
C ALA A 62 14.82 -7.35 8.72
N SER A 63 15.51 -6.98 9.81
CA SER A 63 15.49 -7.73 11.06
C SER A 63 14.11 -7.77 11.71
N VAL A 64 13.43 -6.62 11.81
CA VAL A 64 12.11 -6.53 12.43
C VAL A 64 11.10 -7.38 11.66
N PHE A 65 11.02 -7.26 10.34
CA PHE A 65 10.03 -8.01 9.58
C PHE A 65 10.37 -9.48 9.41
N ARG A 66 11.67 -9.86 9.43
CA ARG A 66 12.05 -11.26 9.57
C ARG A 66 11.47 -11.88 10.84
N GLU A 67 11.60 -11.23 11.99
CA GLU A 67 11.09 -11.73 13.27
C GLU A 67 9.57 -11.59 13.41
N LYS A 68 9.01 -10.46 13.00
CA LYS A 68 7.61 -10.10 13.25
C LYS A 68 6.63 -10.62 12.21
N PHE A 69 7.10 -10.93 11.00
CA PHE A 69 6.27 -11.42 9.91
C PHE A 69 6.70 -12.83 9.47
N PHE A 70 7.86 -12.99 8.86
CA PHE A 70 8.26 -14.27 8.25
C PHE A 70 8.45 -15.39 9.29
N LYS A 71 9.14 -15.10 10.41
CA LYS A 71 9.31 -16.09 11.47
C LYS A 71 7.97 -16.51 12.08
N ARG A 72 7.02 -15.60 12.21
CA ARG A 72 5.68 -15.96 12.71
C ARG A 72 4.89 -16.83 11.74
N LEU A 73 4.93 -16.54 10.43
CA LEU A 73 4.34 -17.42 9.42
C LEU A 73 4.90 -18.84 9.57
N TRP A 74 6.19 -18.93 9.75
CA TRP A 74 6.86 -20.19 9.92
C TRP A 74 6.51 -20.90 11.25
N ASP A 75 6.61 -20.21 12.40
CA ASP A 75 6.24 -20.77 13.70
C ASP A 75 4.80 -21.28 13.73
N MET A 76 3.88 -20.60 13.04
CA MET A 76 2.48 -20.98 12.87
C MET A 76 2.26 -22.05 11.77
N LYS A 77 3.32 -22.45 11.04
CA LYS A 77 3.26 -23.37 9.92
C LYS A 77 2.27 -22.94 8.82
N ILE A 78 2.30 -21.67 8.48
CA ILE A 78 1.50 -21.12 7.38
C ILE A 78 2.21 -21.45 6.06
N ASP A 79 1.53 -22.22 5.20
CA ASP A 79 1.97 -22.46 3.83
C ASP A 79 1.92 -21.13 3.05
N THR A 80 3.10 -20.58 2.76
CA THR A 80 3.25 -19.23 2.25
C THR A 80 3.67 -19.23 0.79
N HIS A 81 2.87 -18.60 -0.07
CA HIS A 81 3.12 -18.40 -1.49
C HIS A 81 3.33 -16.91 -1.75
N ILE A 82 4.44 -16.52 -2.38
CA ILE A 82 4.78 -15.12 -2.63
C ILE A 82 4.98 -14.91 -4.13
N ILE A 83 4.16 -14.07 -4.72
CA ILE A 83 4.32 -13.57 -6.08
C ILE A 83 5.22 -12.33 -6.01
N VAL A 84 6.27 -12.26 -6.83
CA VAL A 84 7.19 -11.13 -6.82
C VAL A 84 6.54 -9.90 -7.47
N GLY A 85 6.57 -8.77 -6.76
CA GLY A 85 6.09 -7.47 -7.25
C GLY A 85 7.21 -6.61 -7.83
N ASN A 86 6.86 -5.45 -8.39
CA ASN A 86 7.83 -4.57 -9.03
C ASN A 86 8.79 -3.88 -8.06
N HIS A 87 8.42 -3.68 -6.80
CA HIS A 87 9.30 -3.16 -5.76
C HIS A 87 10.24 -4.22 -5.18
N ASP A 88 9.94 -5.49 -5.36
CA ASP A 88 10.80 -6.57 -4.88
C ASP A 88 12.02 -6.80 -5.77
N THR A 89 11.96 -6.43 -7.06
CA THR A 89 13.00 -6.73 -8.05
C THR A 89 14.11 -5.71 -8.05
N TYR A 90 15.37 -6.15 -8.14
CA TYR A 90 16.52 -5.26 -8.26
C TYR A 90 16.56 -4.56 -9.62
N TYR A 91 16.39 -5.32 -10.72
CA TYR A 91 16.34 -4.82 -12.08
C TYR A 91 14.89 -4.59 -12.54
N LYS A 92 14.67 -3.64 -13.47
CA LYS A 92 13.32 -3.38 -14.00
C LYS A 92 12.87 -4.39 -15.05
N ASN A 93 13.82 -5.08 -15.68
CA ASN A 93 13.59 -5.96 -16.83
C ASN A 93 13.59 -7.45 -16.50
N THR A 94 13.91 -7.84 -15.25
CA THR A 94 13.91 -9.24 -14.80
C THR A 94 13.54 -9.37 -13.33
N ASN A 95 12.92 -10.49 -12.97
CA ASN A 95 12.55 -10.85 -11.59
C ASN A 95 13.57 -11.78 -10.91
N GLU A 96 14.68 -12.14 -11.58
CA GLU A 96 15.65 -13.11 -11.06
C GLU A 96 16.26 -12.69 -9.73
N VAL A 97 16.71 -11.43 -9.63
CA VAL A 97 17.28 -10.89 -8.40
C VAL A 97 16.19 -10.08 -7.69
N ASN A 98 15.70 -10.60 -6.60
CA ASN A 98 14.61 -9.99 -5.84
C ASN A 98 14.82 -10.08 -4.32
N SER A 99 14.29 -9.11 -3.60
CA SER A 99 14.45 -8.98 -2.15
C SER A 99 13.89 -10.17 -1.38
N VAL A 100 12.82 -10.78 -1.87
CA VAL A 100 12.14 -11.87 -1.17
C VAL A 100 13.05 -13.10 -1.13
N THR A 101 13.62 -13.50 -2.28
CA THR A 101 14.55 -14.62 -2.39
C THR A 101 15.81 -14.38 -1.57
N GLU A 102 16.39 -13.17 -1.67
CA GLU A 102 17.69 -12.86 -1.06
C GLU A 102 17.63 -12.71 0.48
N LEU A 103 16.48 -12.26 1.02
CA LEU A 103 16.41 -11.85 2.43
C LEU A 103 15.60 -12.80 3.32
N PHE A 104 14.66 -13.56 2.77
CA PHE A 104 13.63 -14.21 3.57
C PHE A 104 13.51 -15.72 3.37
N THR A 105 14.39 -16.36 2.60
CA THR A 105 14.37 -17.82 2.35
C THR A 105 15.22 -18.65 3.30
N THR A 106 16.11 -18.06 4.07
CA THR A 106 17.05 -18.80 4.95
C THR A 106 16.52 -18.97 6.37
N PHE A 107 15.49 -19.80 6.53
CA PHE A 107 15.14 -20.41 7.79
C PHE A 107 15.48 -21.91 7.69
N ASP A 108 15.49 -22.73 8.62
CA ASP A 108 16.03 -24.12 8.72
C ASP A 108 15.59 -25.13 7.60
N GLY A 109 15.10 -24.67 6.47
CA GLY A 109 14.77 -25.49 5.29
C GLY A 109 13.46 -26.30 5.39
N LYS A 110 12.58 -26.04 6.36
CA LYS A 110 11.36 -26.88 6.56
C LYS A 110 10.04 -26.21 6.21
N HIS A 111 9.99 -24.88 6.16
CA HIS A 111 8.77 -24.10 5.83
C HIS A 111 9.13 -22.84 5.06
N GLU A 112 10.03 -23.00 4.06
CA GLU A 112 10.38 -21.88 3.19
C GLU A 112 9.17 -21.48 2.33
N PRO A 113 8.95 -20.19 2.10
CA PRO A 113 7.90 -19.75 1.21
C PRO A 113 8.17 -20.19 -0.24
N TRP A 114 7.11 -20.54 -0.97
CA TRP A 114 7.19 -20.68 -2.43
C TRP A 114 7.22 -19.30 -3.07
N ILE A 115 8.30 -18.96 -3.76
CA ILE A 115 8.50 -17.66 -4.42
C ILE A 115 8.34 -17.84 -5.92
N TYR A 116 7.50 -17.02 -6.52
CA TYR A 116 7.17 -17.06 -7.94
C TYR A 116 7.74 -15.84 -8.65
N THR A 117 8.78 -16.06 -9.45
CA THR A 117 9.47 -15.05 -10.29
C THR A 117 9.00 -15.07 -11.75
N GLY A 118 8.32 -16.14 -12.18
CA GLY A 118 7.70 -16.32 -13.49
C GLY A 118 6.28 -16.90 -13.34
N PRO A 119 5.50 -16.97 -14.44
CA PRO A 119 4.15 -17.52 -14.42
C PRO A 119 4.14 -18.99 -13.98
N LYS A 120 3.20 -19.35 -13.11
CA LYS A 120 3.11 -20.70 -12.56
C LYS A 120 1.67 -21.09 -12.27
N GLU A 121 1.26 -22.28 -12.77
CA GLU A 121 0.01 -22.90 -12.28
C GLU A 121 0.26 -23.62 -10.95
N VAL A 122 -0.65 -23.39 -10.01
CA VAL A 122 -0.64 -23.99 -8.66
C VAL A 122 -2.05 -24.47 -8.34
N GLU A 123 -2.17 -25.62 -7.70
CA GLU A 123 -3.45 -26.13 -7.22
C GLU A 123 -3.48 -26.07 -5.69
N LEU A 124 -4.43 -25.31 -5.13
CA LEU A 124 -4.65 -25.17 -3.70
C LEU A 124 -6.12 -25.43 -3.37
N GLY A 125 -6.38 -26.37 -2.45
CA GLY A 125 -7.75 -26.70 -2.03
C GLY A 125 -8.66 -27.10 -3.18
N GLY A 126 -8.14 -27.81 -4.20
CA GLY A 126 -8.89 -28.23 -5.38
C GLY A 126 -9.21 -27.12 -6.39
N CYS A 127 -8.65 -25.92 -6.20
CA CYS A 127 -8.76 -24.80 -7.13
C CYS A 127 -7.45 -24.63 -7.90
N ARG A 128 -7.52 -24.62 -9.23
CA ARG A 128 -6.36 -24.33 -10.07
C ARG A 128 -6.21 -22.83 -10.25
N MET A 129 -5.03 -22.33 -9.93
CA MET A 129 -4.69 -20.92 -9.90
C MET A 129 -3.50 -20.66 -10.81
N LEU A 130 -3.54 -19.58 -11.58
CA LEU A 130 -2.37 -19.07 -12.26
C LEU A 130 -1.77 -17.95 -11.41
N PHE A 131 -0.51 -18.08 -11.03
CA PHE A 131 0.26 -17.04 -10.36
C PHE A 131 1.09 -16.29 -11.39
N LEU A 132 0.89 -14.97 -11.47
CA LEU A 132 1.59 -14.06 -12.37
C LEU A 132 2.37 -13.03 -11.55
N PRO A 133 3.70 -13.13 -11.48
CA PRO A 133 4.52 -12.07 -10.86
C PRO A 133 4.48 -10.81 -11.72
N TRP A 134 5.17 -9.76 -11.26
CA TRP A 134 5.39 -8.56 -12.05
C TRP A 134 5.86 -8.93 -13.46
N ILE A 135 5.11 -8.47 -14.46
CA ILE A 135 5.42 -8.73 -15.86
C ILE A 135 6.45 -7.71 -16.32
N CYS A 136 7.61 -8.20 -16.73
CA CYS A 136 8.74 -7.42 -17.22
C CYS A 136 9.24 -8.00 -18.55
N ASP A 137 10.23 -7.35 -19.17
CA ASP A 137 10.71 -7.75 -20.51
C ASP A 137 11.11 -9.22 -20.56
N ASP A 138 11.74 -9.74 -19.51
CA ASP A 138 12.29 -11.10 -19.46
C ASP A 138 11.22 -12.20 -19.41
N ASN A 139 10.08 -11.93 -18.77
CA ASN A 139 8.99 -12.91 -18.58
C ASN A 139 7.72 -12.57 -19.38
N TYR A 140 7.77 -11.56 -20.26
CA TYR A 140 6.57 -11.08 -20.95
C TYR A 140 5.92 -12.16 -21.83
N ASP A 141 6.69 -12.79 -22.71
CA ASP A 141 6.18 -13.79 -23.64
C ASP A 141 5.60 -15.01 -22.89
N ASP A 142 6.29 -15.49 -21.86
CA ASP A 142 5.85 -16.60 -21.01
C ASP A 142 4.57 -16.22 -20.24
N SER A 143 4.46 -14.98 -19.77
CA SER A 143 3.28 -14.49 -19.06
C SER A 143 2.07 -14.39 -19.98
N ILE A 144 2.23 -13.84 -21.19
CA ILE A 144 1.15 -13.79 -22.18
C ILE A 144 0.75 -15.20 -22.61
N TYR A 145 1.74 -16.08 -22.88
CA TYR A 145 1.44 -17.48 -23.19
C TYR A 145 0.65 -18.17 -22.07
N ALA A 146 1.02 -17.96 -20.83
CA ALA A 146 0.31 -18.51 -19.67
C ALA A 146 -1.12 -17.96 -19.54
N ILE A 147 -1.32 -16.66 -19.74
CA ILE A 147 -2.64 -16.04 -19.75
C ILE A 147 -3.54 -16.70 -20.81
N ASP A 148 -3.02 -16.93 -22.01
CA ASP A 148 -3.79 -17.46 -23.13
C ASP A 148 -4.06 -18.97 -23.03
N ASN A 149 -3.16 -19.74 -22.42
CA ASN A 149 -3.18 -21.20 -22.48
C ASN A 149 -3.36 -21.93 -21.15
N SER A 150 -3.29 -21.22 -20.00
CA SER A 150 -3.46 -21.82 -18.69
C SER A 150 -4.81 -22.54 -18.53
N THR A 151 -4.85 -23.61 -17.77
CA THR A 151 -6.08 -24.30 -17.38
C THR A 151 -6.66 -23.83 -16.05
N ALA A 152 -6.03 -22.84 -15.42
CA ALA A 152 -6.43 -22.27 -14.17
C ALA A 152 -7.80 -21.56 -14.25
N GLU A 153 -8.54 -21.63 -13.15
CA GLU A 153 -9.85 -20.99 -12.99
C GLU A 153 -9.70 -19.56 -12.47
N ILE A 154 -8.72 -19.33 -11.61
CA ILE A 154 -8.46 -18.04 -10.96
C ILE A 154 -7.04 -17.57 -11.32
N CYS A 155 -6.89 -16.28 -11.57
CA CYS A 155 -5.58 -15.64 -11.74
C CYS A 155 -5.26 -14.78 -10.52
N PHE A 156 -4.12 -15.03 -9.90
CA PHE A 156 -3.52 -14.18 -8.87
C PHE A 156 -2.27 -13.51 -9.41
N GLY A 157 -2.10 -12.22 -9.20
CA GLY A 157 -0.92 -11.56 -9.73
C GLY A 157 -0.54 -10.25 -9.06
N HIS A 158 0.57 -9.71 -9.54
CA HIS A 158 0.99 -8.34 -9.29
C HIS A 158 1.00 -7.62 -10.63
N LEU A 159 -0.19 -7.11 -11.03
CA LEU A 159 -0.48 -6.78 -12.42
C LEU A 159 -0.75 -5.28 -12.58
N GLU A 160 -0.35 -4.76 -13.73
CA GLU A 160 -0.74 -3.45 -14.21
C GLU A 160 -1.79 -3.61 -15.32
N ILE A 161 -3.06 -3.32 -15.00
CA ILE A 161 -4.21 -3.45 -15.90
C ILE A 161 -4.88 -2.10 -16.06
N LYS A 162 -5.24 -1.75 -17.31
CA LYS A 162 -5.91 -0.49 -17.63
C LYS A 162 -7.29 -0.38 -17.04
N GLY A 163 -7.70 0.86 -16.73
CA GLY A 163 -9.07 1.21 -16.36
C GLY A 163 -9.38 1.10 -14.87
N PHE A 164 -8.42 0.71 -14.04
CA PHE A 164 -8.61 0.61 -12.58
C PHE A 164 -8.06 1.83 -11.85
N GLU A 165 -8.68 2.16 -10.73
CA GLU A 165 -8.33 3.31 -9.91
C GLU A 165 -7.08 2.99 -9.06
N MET A 166 -5.98 3.68 -9.33
CA MET A 166 -4.72 3.55 -8.59
C MET A 166 -4.75 4.32 -7.27
N MET A 167 -5.29 5.54 -7.33
CA MET A 167 -5.56 6.41 -6.19
C MET A 167 -6.83 7.23 -6.47
N ARG A 168 -7.37 7.88 -5.46
CA ARG A 168 -8.65 8.57 -5.54
C ARG A 168 -8.76 9.52 -6.75
N GLY A 169 -9.65 9.19 -7.68
CA GLY A 169 -9.89 9.96 -8.91
C GLY A 169 -8.86 9.76 -10.03
N HIS A 170 -7.85 8.92 -9.84
CA HIS A 170 -6.82 8.64 -10.85
C HIS A 170 -6.91 7.19 -11.32
N TYR A 171 -7.21 7.04 -12.61
CA TYR A 171 -7.34 5.73 -13.26
C TYR A 171 -6.09 5.43 -14.08
N ASN A 172 -5.65 4.18 -14.02
CA ASN A 172 -4.52 3.70 -14.82
C ASN A 172 -4.89 3.59 -16.30
N ASP A 173 -4.08 4.17 -17.18
CA ASP A 173 -4.22 4.08 -18.64
C ASP A 173 -3.13 3.22 -19.31
N GLN A 174 -2.26 2.63 -18.49
CA GLN A 174 -1.15 1.78 -18.93
C GLN A 174 -1.39 0.29 -18.64
N GLY A 175 -0.51 -0.57 -19.13
CA GLY A 175 -0.52 -2.00 -18.86
C GLY A 175 -1.42 -2.83 -19.76
N LEU A 176 -1.79 -4.01 -19.28
CA LEU A 176 -2.56 -5.00 -20.04
C LEU A 176 -4.03 -4.62 -20.15
N GLU A 177 -4.66 -5.06 -21.24
CA GLU A 177 -6.11 -4.88 -21.42
C GLU A 177 -6.88 -5.89 -20.54
N PRO A 178 -7.96 -5.47 -19.84
CA PRO A 178 -8.79 -6.39 -19.05
C PRO A 178 -9.34 -7.56 -19.87
N SER A 179 -9.51 -7.34 -21.18
CA SER A 179 -10.03 -8.36 -22.12
C SER A 179 -9.12 -9.59 -22.25
N GLN A 180 -7.82 -9.48 -21.96
CA GLN A 180 -6.88 -10.61 -22.02
C GLN A 180 -7.15 -11.64 -20.91
N PHE A 181 -7.79 -11.23 -19.83
CA PHE A 181 -8.06 -12.06 -18.68
C PHE A 181 -9.44 -12.74 -18.67
N LYS A 182 -10.27 -12.55 -19.70
CA LYS A 182 -11.68 -12.99 -19.76
C LYS A 182 -11.91 -14.49 -19.53
N ARG A 183 -10.88 -15.30 -19.71
CA ARG A 183 -10.97 -16.75 -19.52
C ARG A 183 -11.03 -17.19 -18.06
N PHE A 184 -10.52 -16.37 -17.14
CA PHE A 184 -10.53 -16.64 -15.71
C PHE A 184 -11.89 -16.26 -15.12
N GLU A 185 -12.33 -16.98 -14.08
CA GLU A 185 -13.54 -16.62 -13.32
C GLU A 185 -13.30 -15.30 -12.55
N LYS A 186 -12.09 -15.16 -11.98
CA LYS A 186 -11.64 -13.96 -11.26
C LYS A 186 -10.16 -13.73 -11.49
N VAL A 187 -9.80 -12.47 -11.50
CA VAL A 187 -8.42 -11.98 -11.45
C VAL A 187 -8.25 -11.18 -10.17
N ILE A 188 -7.30 -11.54 -9.33
CA ILE A 188 -7.06 -10.91 -8.04
C ILE A 188 -5.63 -10.41 -8.01
N SER A 189 -5.44 -9.10 -7.84
CA SER A 189 -4.14 -8.45 -8.00
C SER A 189 -3.79 -7.53 -6.82
N GLY A 190 -2.48 -7.48 -6.51
CA GLY A 190 -1.81 -6.38 -5.83
C GLY A 190 -1.47 -5.24 -6.78
N HIS A 191 -0.48 -4.43 -6.45
CA HIS A 191 0.08 -3.30 -7.17
C HIS A 191 -0.64 -1.96 -6.91
N PHE A 192 -1.96 -1.88 -7.04
CA PHE A 192 -2.68 -0.65 -6.72
C PHE A 192 -3.11 -0.64 -5.25
N HIS A 193 -2.68 0.40 -4.50
CA HIS A 193 -2.94 0.49 -3.06
C HIS A 193 -4.39 0.83 -2.73
N LYS A 194 -5.15 1.30 -3.70
CA LYS A 194 -6.58 1.51 -3.56
C LYS A 194 -7.36 0.29 -4.01
N LYS A 195 -8.33 -0.14 -3.19
CA LYS A 195 -9.24 -1.21 -3.60
C LYS A 195 -10.12 -0.72 -4.75
N SER A 196 -10.11 -1.46 -5.86
CA SER A 196 -11.04 -1.24 -6.97
C SER A 196 -11.36 -2.56 -7.65
N ASP A 197 -12.54 -2.69 -8.24
CA ASP A 197 -12.93 -3.87 -9.00
C ASP A 197 -14.02 -3.53 -10.04
N ASP A 198 -14.14 -4.39 -11.06
CA ASP A 198 -15.20 -4.36 -12.06
C ASP A 198 -16.13 -5.60 -11.99
N GLY A 199 -16.00 -6.39 -10.92
CA GLY A 199 -16.73 -7.65 -10.72
C GLY A 199 -16.02 -8.88 -11.32
N HIS A 200 -14.92 -8.69 -12.07
CA HIS A 200 -14.09 -9.75 -12.65
C HIS A 200 -12.62 -9.59 -12.23
N VAL A 201 -12.05 -8.40 -12.37
CA VAL A 201 -10.71 -8.06 -11.89
C VAL A 201 -10.83 -7.31 -10.56
N TYR A 202 -10.11 -7.77 -9.55
CA TYR A 202 -10.11 -7.24 -8.18
C TYR A 202 -8.71 -6.78 -7.79
N TYR A 203 -8.50 -5.49 -7.67
CA TYR A 203 -7.38 -4.91 -6.94
C TYR A 203 -7.73 -4.83 -5.46
N LEU A 204 -6.97 -5.53 -4.63
CA LEU A 204 -7.28 -5.68 -3.20
C LEU A 204 -7.07 -4.40 -2.42
N GLY A 205 -6.13 -3.57 -2.87
CA GLY A 205 -5.64 -2.44 -2.12
C GLY A 205 -4.77 -2.87 -0.93
N SER A 206 -4.00 -1.95 -0.37
CA SER A 206 -3.13 -2.24 0.76
C SER A 206 -3.93 -2.51 2.05
N GLN A 207 -3.33 -3.26 2.98
CA GLN A 207 -3.94 -3.63 4.25
C GLN A 207 -3.89 -2.52 5.31
N TYR A 208 -3.09 -1.48 5.10
CA TYR A 208 -2.93 -0.32 5.97
C TYR A 208 -2.58 0.93 5.16
N GLU A 209 -2.71 2.09 5.79
CA GLU A 209 -2.36 3.37 5.19
C GLU A 209 -0.84 3.51 5.06
N MET A 210 -0.34 4.01 3.93
CA MET A 210 1.08 4.28 3.68
C MET A 210 1.34 5.73 3.30
N THR A 211 0.33 6.41 2.78
CA THR A 211 0.40 7.80 2.34
C THR A 211 -0.81 8.59 2.84
N TRP A 212 -0.73 9.93 2.79
CA TRP A 212 -1.89 10.77 3.10
C TRP A 212 -3.05 10.62 2.09
N SER A 213 -2.79 10.18 0.87
CA SER A 213 -3.85 9.85 -0.09
C SER A 213 -4.73 8.69 0.37
N ASP A 214 -4.24 7.88 1.32
CA ASP A 214 -4.99 6.80 1.96
C ASP A 214 -5.94 7.28 3.07
N TYR A 215 -5.90 8.57 3.43
CA TYR A 215 -6.77 9.12 4.47
C TYR A 215 -8.24 8.89 4.13
N LYS A 216 -8.99 8.29 5.06
CA LYS A 216 -10.38 7.84 4.88
C LYS A 216 -10.61 6.76 3.80
N ASP A 217 -9.56 6.19 3.21
CA ASP A 217 -9.71 5.00 2.37
C ASP A 217 -9.73 3.75 3.26
N PRO A 218 -10.81 2.94 3.27
CA PRO A 218 -10.83 1.73 4.07
C PRO A 218 -9.71 0.78 3.63
N LYS A 219 -8.86 0.37 4.55
CA LYS A 219 -7.77 -0.59 4.35
C LYS A 219 -8.12 -1.95 4.96
N GLY A 220 -7.45 -3.02 4.51
CA GLY A 220 -7.67 -4.35 5.06
C GLY A 220 -7.06 -5.44 4.20
N PHE A 221 -7.04 -6.66 4.72
CA PHE A 221 -6.63 -7.85 4.00
C PHE A 221 -7.84 -8.67 3.56
N HIS A 222 -7.62 -9.73 2.78
CA HIS A 222 -8.74 -10.51 2.24
C HIS A 222 -8.59 -11.99 2.56
N ILE A 223 -9.73 -12.68 2.56
CA ILE A 223 -9.82 -14.14 2.63
C ILE A 223 -10.50 -14.62 1.36
N PHE A 224 -9.86 -15.54 0.66
CA PHE A 224 -10.40 -16.21 -0.52
C PHE A 224 -10.82 -17.62 -0.15
N ASP A 225 -12.04 -17.99 -0.47
CA ASP A 225 -12.52 -19.36 -0.30
C ASP A 225 -12.46 -20.13 -1.63
N THR A 226 -11.68 -21.20 -1.67
CA THR A 226 -11.48 -21.99 -2.90
C THR A 226 -12.72 -22.77 -3.34
N GLU A 227 -13.69 -23.01 -2.47
CA GLU A 227 -14.93 -23.73 -2.79
C GLU A 227 -16.02 -22.81 -3.31
N THR A 228 -16.26 -21.70 -2.59
CA THR A 228 -17.33 -20.75 -2.94
C THR A 228 -16.87 -19.68 -3.92
N ARG A 229 -15.55 -19.52 -4.13
CA ARG A 229 -14.95 -18.44 -4.91
C ARG A 229 -15.21 -17.03 -4.35
N GLU A 230 -15.67 -16.96 -3.10
CA GLU A 230 -15.92 -15.71 -2.41
C GLU A 230 -14.62 -15.05 -1.96
N LEU A 231 -14.61 -13.72 -2.03
CA LEU A 231 -13.53 -12.87 -1.60
C LEU A 231 -14.06 -11.96 -0.48
N GLU A 232 -13.73 -12.29 0.76
CA GLU A 232 -14.12 -11.54 1.95
C GLU A 232 -13.03 -10.54 2.32
N ARG A 233 -13.40 -9.29 2.58
CA ARG A 233 -12.48 -8.26 3.09
C ARG A 233 -12.56 -8.12 4.59
N ILE A 234 -11.43 -8.25 5.27
CA ILE A 234 -11.27 -7.99 6.70
C ILE A 234 -10.70 -6.59 6.88
N VAL A 235 -11.56 -5.66 7.29
CA VAL A 235 -11.19 -4.23 7.41
C VAL A 235 -10.22 -4.02 8.56
N ASN A 236 -9.15 -3.26 8.30
CA ASN A 236 -8.25 -2.76 9.34
C ASN A 236 -8.88 -1.50 9.99
N PRO A 237 -9.24 -1.55 11.27
CA PRO A 237 -9.86 -0.40 11.93
C PRO A 237 -8.85 0.71 12.28
N ARG A 238 -7.56 0.39 12.29
CA ARG A 238 -6.52 1.34 12.67
C ARG A 238 -6.15 2.27 11.51
N ARG A 239 -5.95 3.53 11.85
CA ARG A 239 -5.57 4.60 10.94
C ARG A 239 -4.38 5.35 11.53
N ILE A 240 -3.32 5.52 10.75
CA ILE A 240 -2.16 6.31 11.17
C ILE A 240 -2.34 7.79 10.86
N HIS A 241 -3.03 8.12 9.76
CA HIS A 241 -3.26 9.51 9.34
C HIS A 241 -4.51 10.08 10.00
N LYS A 242 -4.37 11.22 10.68
CA LYS A 242 -5.45 11.92 11.39
C LYS A 242 -5.46 13.39 11.01
N LYS A 243 -6.67 13.95 10.84
CA LYS A 243 -6.85 15.38 10.59
C LYS A 243 -7.64 16.00 11.74
N ILE A 244 -7.20 17.16 12.20
CA ILE A 244 -7.90 17.98 13.18
C ILE A 244 -8.24 19.31 12.50
N TYR A 245 -9.49 19.69 12.53
CA TYR A 245 -9.94 21.01 12.12
C TYR A 245 -10.17 21.84 13.34
N TYR A 246 -9.25 22.78 13.61
CA TYR A 246 -9.31 23.65 14.77
C TYR A 246 -10.14 24.89 14.45
N ASN A 247 -11.17 25.14 15.28
CA ASN A 247 -11.99 26.33 15.24
C ASN A 247 -12.48 26.64 16.67
N ASP A 248 -11.85 27.60 17.34
CA ASP A 248 -12.16 27.95 18.73
C ASP A 248 -13.46 28.75 18.92
N LYS A 249 -14.13 29.12 17.82
CA LYS A 249 -15.50 29.69 17.89
C LYS A 249 -16.55 28.63 18.13
N ASP A 250 -16.28 27.40 17.74
CA ASP A 250 -17.26 26.32 17.73
C ASP A 250 -17.05 25.32 18.87
N GLN A 251 -15.87 25.27 19.47
CA GLN A 251 -15.50 24.22 20.41
C GLN A 251 -14.48 24.66 21.47
N ASP A 252 -14.65 24.18 22.71
CA ASP A 252 -13.67 24.28 23.80
C ASP A 252 -12.58 23.19 23.65
N TYR A 253 -11.37 23.59 23.28
CA TYR A 253 -10.23 22.71 23.09
C TYR A 253 -9.46 22.39 24.37
N TYR A 254 -9.70 23.08 25.48
CA TYR A 254 -9.08 22.73 26.77
C TYR A 254 -9.50 21.34 27.24
N LYS A 255 -10.72 20.90 26.91
CA LYS A 255 -11.31 19.63 27.38
C LYS A 255 -11.49 18.59 26.27
N ARG A 256 -11.15 18.90 25.03
CA ARG A 256 -11.29 17.96 23.92
C ARG A 256 -10.51 16.69 24.20
N ASP A 257 -11.13 15.51 23.99
CA ASP A 257 -10.44 14.22 24.05
C ASP A 257 -9.42 14.14 22.90
N ILE A 258 -8.19 13.79 23.24
CA ILE A 258 -7.07 13.70 22.29
C ILE A 258 -6.55 12.26 22.13
N LYS A 259 -7.11 11.28 22.85
CA LYS A 259 -6.63 9.89 22.84
C LYS A 259 -6.69 9.23 21.47
N GLU A 260 -7.63 9.63 20.62
CA GLU A 260 -7.76 9.09 19.27
C GLU A 260 -6.56 9.42 18.35
N TYR A 261 -5.74 10.41 18.74
CA TYR A 261 -4.56 10.84 18.00
C TYR A 261 -3.26 10.18 18.47
N ASP A 262 -3.33 9.31 19.49
CA ASP A 262 -2.16 8.57 19.98
C ASP A 262 -1.57 7.69 18.88
N LYS A 263 -0.23 7.69 18.74
CA LYS A 263 0.53 6.97 17.72
C LYS A 263 0.08 7.27 16.27
N SER A 264 -0.26 8.51 15.99
CA SER A 264 -0.72 8.97 14.68
C SER A 264 0.16 10.06 14.10
N LEU A 265 0.07 10.21 12.78
CA LEU A 265 0.54 11.37 12.04
C LEU A 265 -0.65 12.35 11.95
N VAL A 266 -0.50 13.54 12.49
CA VAL A 266 -1.60 14.49 12.64
C VAL A 266 -1.38 15.74 11.80
N LYS A 267 -2.36 16.10 10.95
CA LYS A 267 -2.48 17.41 10.32
C LYS A 267 -3.52 18.23 11.07
N LEU A 268 -3.09 19.38 11.64
CA LEU A 268 -3.93 20.33 12.35
C LEU A 268 -4.20 21.54 11.47
N PHE A 269 -5.38 21.61 10.88
CA PHE A 269 -5.85 22.72 10.07
C PHE A 269 -6.48 23.78 11.00
N VAL A 270 -5.95 25.00 10.99
CA VAL A 270 -6.42 26.08 11.85
C VAL A 270 -7.25 27.07 11.03
N SER A 271 -8.57 27.06 11.21
CA SER A 271 -9.48 27.97 10.51
C SER A 271 -9.84 29.23 11.33
N ASN A 272 -9.93 29.11 12.65
CA ASN A 272 -10.13 30.25 13.55
C ASN A 272 -9.31 30.00 14.83
N LYS A 273 -8.47 31.00 15.16
CA LYS A 273 -7.62 31.05 16.35
C LYS A 273 -7.84 32.42 17.02
N THR A 274 -8.95 32.57 17.76
CA THR A 274 -9.31 33.80 18.46
C THR A 274 -8.78 33.82 19.91
N ASP A 275 -8.56 32.64 20.49
CA ASP A 275 -7.94 32.43 21.80
C ASP A 275 -6.58 31.72 21.62
N GLU A 276 -5.51 32.48 21.68
CA GLU A 276 -4.15 31.96 21.49
C GLU A 276 -3.70 31.07 22.64
N ASP A 277 -4.13 31.36 23.85
CA ASP A 277 -3.79 30.55 25.04
C ASP A 277 -4.46 29.16 24.96
N MET A 278 -5.69 29.09 24.49
CA MET A 278 -6.39 27.83 24.29
C MET A 278 -5.74 27.02 23.15
N PHE A 279 -5.33 27.66 22.05
CA PHE A 279 -4.62 26.99 20.96
C PHE A 279 -3.29 26.40 21.44
N ASN A 280 -2.46 27.21 22.11
CA ASN A 280 -1.17 26.77 22.63
C ASN A 280 -1.32 25.63 23.65
N ALA A 281 -2.31 25.72 24.56
CA ALA A 281 -2.59 24.66 25.50
C ALA A 281 -3.06 23.36 24.82
N PHE A 282 -3.83 23.46 23.74
CA PHE A 282 -4.25 22.30 22.95
C PHE A 282 -3.06 21.63 22.23
N VAL A 283 -2.20 22.40 21.58
CA VAL A 283 -0.99 21.89 20.93
C VAL A 283 -0.04 21.26 21.94
N ASP A 284 0.17 21.91 23.10
CA ASP A 284 0.99 21.35 24.19
C ASP A 284 0.44 19.98 24.66
N ARG A 285 -0.86 19.88 24.86
CA ARG A 285 -1.51 18.60 25.23
C ARG A 285 -1.28 17.50 24.18
N LEU A 286 -1.42 17.83 22.89
CA LEU A 286 -1.16 16.89 21.80
C LEU A 286 0.30 16.40 21.80
N GLN A 287 1.25 17.27 22.12
CA GLN A 287 2.68 16.93 22.12
C GLN A 287 3.18 16.26 23.39
N THR A 288 2.51 16.50 24.54
CA THR A 288 3.04 16.06 25.85
C THR A 288 2.22 14.94 26.51
N GLN A 289 0.92 14.82 26.22
CA GLN A 289 0.03 13.88 26.92
C GLN A 289 -0.24 12.58 26.13
N ILE A 290 0.11 12.55 24.84
CA ILE A 290 0.00 11.38 23.97
C ILE A 290 1.25 11.25 23.09
N ASN A 291 1.43 10.08 22.46
CA ASN A 291 2.60 9.81 21.64
C ASN A 291 2.28 10.08 20.16
N ILE A 292 2.12 11.32 19.76
CA ILE A 292 1.98 11.68 18.35
C ILE A 292 3.33 11.43 17.64
N HIS A 293 3.32 10.75 16.50
CA HIS A 293 4.52 10.54 15.68
C HIS A 293 4.94 11.83 14.97
N GLU A 294 3.97 12.58 14.47
CA GLU A 294 4.18 13.84 13.77
C GLU A 294 2.97 14.76 13.95
N LEU A 295 3.20 16.03 14.20
CA LEU A 295 2.18 17.08 14.23
C LEU A 295 2.54 18.17 13.23
N ASN A 296 1.77 18.25 12.15
CA ASN A 296 1.90 19.32 11.16
C ASN A 296 0.76 20.32 11.32
N ILE A 297 1.10 21.57 11.68
CA ILE A 297 0.13 22.66 11.90
C ILE A 297 0.06 23.48 10.62
N ILE A 298 -1.14 23.61 10.08
CA ILE A 298 -1.43 24.33 8.83
C ILE A 298 -2.35 25.51 9.18
N GLU A 299 -1.76 26.71 9.23
CA GLU A 299 -2.49 27.95 9.46
C GLU A 299 -2.89 28.59 8.12
N ASP A 300 -4.16 28.90 7.96
CA ASP A 300 -4.71 29.45 6.72
C ASP A 300 -4.52 30.98 6.71
N ASN A 301 -3.46 31.45 6.08
CA ASN A 301 -3.18 32.88 5.91
C ASN A 301 -3.77 33.49 4.62
N MET A 302 -4.60 32.74 3.86
CA MET A 302 -5.14 33.20 2.57
C MET A 302 -6.67 33.08 2.50
N SER A 303 -7.33 34.24 2.47
CA SER A 303 -8.77 34.43 2.57
C SER A 303 -9.61 34.14 1.31
N ASP A 304 -9.04 33.62 0.20
CA ASP A 304 -9.72 33.69 -1.11
C ASP A 304 -9.92 32.36 -1.90
N VAL A 305 -9.67 31.19 -1.32
CA VAL A 305 -9.98 29.92 -2.02
C VAL A 305 -10.84 29.04 -1.11
N SER A 306 -11.93 28.46 -1.65
CA SER A 306 -12.85 27.60 -0.88
C SER A 306 -12.12 26.41 -0.26
N SER A 307 -12.42 26.08 1.01
CA SER A 307 -11.76 25.04 1.81
C SER A 307 -11.75 23.67 1.12
N SER A 308 -12.81 23.35 0.35
CA SER A 308 -12.91 22.07 -0.35
C SER A 308 -11.93 21.90 -1.53
N VAL A 309 -11.68 22.98 -2.27
CA VAL A 309 -10.71 22.95 -3.40
C VAL A 309 -9.27 22.81 -2.87
N ARG A 310 -8.99 23.38 -1.70
CA ARG A 310 -7.67 23.26 -1.04
C ARG A 310 -7.44 21.88 -0.41
N GLU A 311 -8.48 21.30 0.18
CA GLU A 311 -8.41 19.92 0.67
C GLU A 311 -8.08 18.95 -0.48
N ASP A 312 -8.75 19.10 -1.63
CA ASP A 312 -8.49 18.28 -2.80
C ASP A 312 -7.07 18.48 -3.36
N ILE A 313 -6.54 19.71 -3.39
CA ILE A 313 -5.16 20.01 -3.84
C ILE A 313 -4.14 19.47 -2.84
N LEU A 314 -4.37 19.60 -1.54
CA LEU A 314 -3.47 19.06 -0.50
C LEU A 314 -3.56 17.53 -0.38
N GLU A 315 -4.73 16.93 -0.62
CA GLU A 315 -4.89 15.47 -0.67
C GLU A 315 -4.27 14.85 -1.94
N GLN A 316 -4.33 15.55 -3.07
CA GLN A 316 -3.68 15.13 -4.33
C GLN A 316 -2.17 15.40 -4.35
N GLY A 317 -1.67 16.30 -3.52
CA GLY A 317 -0.29 16.78 -3.53
C GLY A 317 0.74 15.95 -2.79
N GLU A 318 0.41 14.78 -2.29
CA GLU A 318 1.34 14.01 -1.44
C GLU A 318 2.16 12.95 -2.15
N ASP A 319 1.89 12.65 -3.38
CA ASP A 319 2.90 12.14 -4.30
C ASP A 319 3.68 13.36 -4.85
N THR A 320 4.97 13.43 -4.54
CA THR A 320 5.83 14.55 -4.94
C THR A 320 5.77 14.81 -6.44
N LEU A 321 5.63 13.77 -7.28
CA LEU A 321 5.49 13.91 -8.73
C LEU A 321 4.13 14.52 -9.12
N THR A 322 3.06 14.14 -8.45
CA THR A 322 1.73 14.71 -8.68
C THR A 322 1.70 16.19 -8.26
N PHE A 323 2.30 16.52 -7.11
CA PHE A 323 2.45 17.91 -6.68
C PHE A 323 3.25 18.74 -7.69
N LEU A 324 4.40 18.24 -8.13
CA LEU A 324 5.25 18.91 -9.10
C LEU A 324 4.56 19.04 -10.46
N GLY A 325 3.82 18.01 -10.90
CA GLY A 325 3.02 18.06 -12.11
C GLY A 325 1.90 19.11 -12.06
N ASN A 326 1.16 19.17 -10.95
CA ASN A 326 0.11 20.17 -10.72
C ASN A 326 0.70 21.59 -10.62
N TYR A 327 1.87 21.74 -10.01
CA TYR A 327 2.59 23.00 -9.96
C TYR A 327 2.96 23.47 -11.37
N VAL A 328 3.47 22.59 -12.23
CA VAL A 328 3.79 22.90 -13.64
C VAL A 328 2.56 23.35 -14.41
N ASP A 329 1.38 22.79 -14.14
CA ASP A 329 0.13 23.23 -14.79
C ASP A 329 -0.32 24.63 -14.40
N GLN A 330 0.07 25.09 -13.19
CA GLN A 330 -0.35 26.36 -12.63
C GLN A 330 0.63 27.51 -12.90
N ILE A 331 1.92 27.22 -13.16
CA ILE A 331 2.91 28.27 -13.40
C ILE A 331 2.67 28.94 -14.77
N GLN A 332 2.89 30.26 -14.80
CA GLN A 332 2.99 31.00 -16.07
C GLN A 332 4.41 30.80 -16.64
N THR A 333 4.49 30.04 -17.74
CA THR A 333 5.78 29.72 -18.41
C THR A 333 5.58 29.65 -19.91
N ASP A 334 6.59 30.08 -20.65
CA ASP A 334 6.66 29.93 -22.12
C ASP A 334 7.22 28.54 -22.53
N LEU A 335 7.62 27.71 -21.56
CA LEU A 335 8.12 26.36 -21.81
C LEU A 335 6.95 25.39 -22.07
N ASP A 336 7.24 24.36 -22.87
CA ASP A 336 6.32 23.23 -23.08
C ASP A 336 6.10 22.50 -21.76
N ARG A 337 4.88 22.56 -21.24
CA ARG A 337 4.51 21.99 -19.93
C ARG A 337 4.72 20.48 -19.89
N ASN A 338 4.47 19.75 -20.99
CA ASN A 338 4.66 18.30 -21.01
C ASN A 338 6.14 17.96 -20.90
N LYS A 339 7.00 18.66 -21.65
CA LYS A 339 8.47 18.47 -21.54
C LYS A 339 8.99 18.83 -20.14
N LEU A 340 8.40 19.84 -19.51
CA LEU A 340 8.79 20.23 -18.16
C LEU A 340 8.37 19.17 -17.13
N LYS A 341 7.19 18.57 -17.29
CA LYS A 341 6.75 17.44 -16.45
C LYS A 341 7.63 16.22 -16.62
N ASP A 342 7.97 15.85 -17.88
CA ASP A 342 8.86 14.74 -18.16
C ASP A 342 10.25 14.97 -17.54
N PHE A 343 10.79 16.16 -17.69
CA PHE A 343 12.08 16.53 -17.08
C PHE A 343 12.06 16.44 -15.55
N ILE A 344 10.99 16.94 -14.91
CA ILE A 344 10.82 16.86 -13.46
C ILE A 344 10.70 15.41 -13.00
N LYS A 345 9.97 14.59 -13.75
CA LYS A 345 9.84 13.16 -13.48
C LYS A 345 11.20 12.45 -13.56
N ASP A 346 11.99 12.74 -14.58
CA ASP A 346 13.33 12.15 -14.76
C ASP A 346 14.27 12.56 -13.61
N VAL A 347 14.30 13.85 -13.24
CA VAL A 347 15.12 14.37 -12.13
C VAL A 347 14.67 13.77 -10.79
N TYR A 348 13.37 13.65 -10.55
CA TYR A 348 12.86 13.03 -9.33
C TYR A 348 13.22 11.55 -9.24
N THR A 349 13.08 10.83 -10.36
CA THR A 349 13.45 9.41 -10.45
C THR A 349 14.96 9.23 -10.19
N GLU A 350 15.80 10.06 -10.80
CA GLU A 350 17.26 10.03 -10.57
C GLU A 350 17.62 10.37 -9.11
N ALA A 351 16.94 11.34 -8.51
CA ALA A 351 17.16 11.71 -7.10
C ALA A 351 16.69 10.61 -6.13
N SER A 352 15.63 9.89 -6.46
CA SER A 352 15.08 8.79 -5.64
C SER A 352 15.89 7.49 -5.79
N GLU A 353 16.70 7.38 -6.84
CA GLU A 353 17.59 6.22 -7.10
C GLU A 353 18.99 6.37 -6.48
N ARG A 354 19.32 7.55 -5.91
CA ARG A 354 20.57 7.84 -5.17
C ARG A 354 20.39 7.63 -3.67
#